data_8ef99e10bf7205f6fa50c85988eaed3b
#
_entry.id   8ef99e10bf7205f6fa50c85988eaed3b
#
_cell.length_a   1.000
_cell.length_b   1.000
_cell.length_c   1.000
_cell.angle_alpha   90.00
_cell.angle_beta   90.00
_cell.angle_gamma   90.00
#
_symmetry.space_group_name_H-M   'P 1'
#
loop_
_entity.id
_entity.type
_entity.pdbx_description
1 polymer ?
#
loop_
_entity_poly.entity_id
_entity_poly.type
_entity_poly.pdbx_seq_one_letter_code
_entity_poly.pdbx_strand_id
1 'polypeptide(L)'
;VYVGEDRYADAEKYAQDILDGKYGTYAVADRWDAAFDWDNDKCDEVIFAFPSSQGETHWHYKGDVYWWTTPSKANDWLKDKKCKEGSHNLKYSASPSYNPKGEKYNFELGMPIAQFKKYPSDVRLKMYKNLNNGRREGMFIFGKIQYIDDDGHPQYLKDHNGRYVLDIRDAVGKFGATDGSKWLNKTESRLEDGDDNSGWMFAKYPLYPDTEEDLQLEADYCEIRLPEIIYSLAECKLRKGDATTAGKLLNMV
;
A
#
# COMPACT_ATOMS: atom_id res chain seq x y z
N VAL A 1 -3.13 -21.02 6.22
CA VAL A 1 -2.86 -21.96 7.35
C VAL A 1 -2.31 -23.27 6.82
N TYR A 2 -3.07 -24.06 6.04
CA TYR A 2 -2.64 -25.39 5.61
C TYR A 2 -1.37 -25.41 4.76
N VAL A 3 -1.14 -24.41 3.92
CA VAL A 3 0.10 -24.28 3.14
C VAL A 3 1.30 -24.07 4.07
N GLY A 4 1.16 -23.22 5.08
CA GLY A 4 2.20 -22.99 6.07
C GLY A 4 2.49 -24.19 7.00
N GLU A 5 1.57 -25.16 7.05
CA GLU A 5 1.71 -26.41 7.81
C GLU A 5 2.11 -27.61 6.93
N ASP A 6 2.51 -27.37 5.68
CA ASP A 6 2.83 -28.39 4.68
C ASP A 6 1.68 -29.38 4.39
N ARG A 7 0.44 -29.01 4.69
CA ARG A 7 -0.77 -29.79 4.45
C ARG A 7 -1.37 -29.51 3.06
N TYR A 8 -0.57 -29.68 2.03
CA TYR A 8 -0.92 -29.26 0.65
C TYR A 8 -2.14 -29.93 0.06
N ALA A 9 -2.46 -31.17 0.47
CA ALA A 9 -3.66 -31.85 0.00
C ALA A 9 -4.94 -31.19 0.52
N ASP A 10 -4.94 -30.79 1.78
CA ASP A 10 -6.06 -30.09 2.39
C ASP A 10 -6.17 -28.67 1.84
N ALA A 11 -5.04 -27.97 1.72
CA ALA A 11 -4.98 -26.63 1.13
C ALA A 11 -5.54 -26.61 -0.29
N GLU A 12 -5.11 -27.55 -1.14
CA GLU A 12 -5.60 -27.68 -2.51
C GLU A 12 -7.10 -27.92 -2.55
N LYS A 13 -7.58 -28.85 -1.72
CA LYS A 13 -9.02 -29.18 -1.67
C LYS A 13 -9.86 -27.97 -1.31
N TYR A 14 -9.51 -27.26 -0.21
CA TYR A 14 -10.31 -26.12 0.23
C TYR A 14 -10.18 -24.91 -0.70
N ALA A 15 -9.01 -24.67 -1.26
CA ALA A 15 -8.83 -23.61 -2.25
C ALA A 15 -9.65 -23.87 -3.51
N GLN A 16 -9.65 -25.10 -4.00
CA GLN A 16 -10.49 -25.51 -5.14
C GLN A 16 -11.98 -25.40 -4.81
N ASP A 17 -12.39 -25.83 -3.62
CA ASP A 17 -13.78 -25.74 -3.17
C ASP A 17 -14.29 -24.29 -3.13
N ILE A 18 -13.42 -23.33 -2.80
CA ILE A 18 -13.73 -21.89 -2.87
C ILE A 18 -13.90 -21.44 -4.31
N LEU A 19 -12.96 -21.81 -5.20
CA LEU A 19 -13.04 -21.44 -6.62
C LEU A 19 -14.25 -22.08 -7.32
N ASP A 20 -14.66 -23.25 -6.88
CA ASP A 20 -15.85 -23.96 -7.38
C ASP A 20 -17.18 -23.40 -6.80
N GLY A 21 -17.10 -22.38 -5.95
CA GLY A 21 -18.26 -21.70 -5.40
C GLY A 21 -18.99 -22.42 -4.27
N LYS A 22 -18.36 -23.41 -3.61
CA LYS A 22 -19.03 -24.18 -2.52
C LYS A 22 -19.34 -23.35 -1.28
N TYR A 23 -18.57 -22.28 -1.07
CA TYR A 23 -18.70 -21.43 0.12
C TYR A 23 -19.10 -19.99 -0.21
N GLY A 24 -19.48 -19.74 -1.44
CA GLY A 24 -19.85 -18.43 -1.96
C GLY A 24 -19.27 -18.22 -3.36
N THR A 25 -19.78 -17.23 -4.07
CA THR A 25 -19.27 -16.85 -5.39
C THR A 25 -18.33 -15.68 -5.25
N TYR A 26 -17.09 -15.87 -5.67
CA TYR A 26 -16.05 -14.86 -5.62
C TYR A 26 -15.45 -14.64 -7.00
N ALA A 27 -15.00 -13.42 -7.27
CA ALA A 27 -14.35 -13.06 -8.54
C ALA A 27 -13.18 -12.10 -8.28
N VAL A 28 -12.11 -12.24 -9.07
CA VAL A 28 -11.02 -11.26 -9.06
C VAL A 28 -11.57 -9.93 -9.57
N ALA A 29 -11.33 -8.86 -8.84
CA ALA A 29 -11.82 -7.54 -9.20
C ALA A 29 -11.08 -6.98 -10.42
N ASP A 30 -11.81 -6.26 -11.29
CA ASP A 30 -11.23 -5.61 -12.48
C ASP A 30 -10.23 -4.49 -12.13
N ARG A 31 -10.32 -3.98 -10.92
CA ARG A 31 -9.44 -2.93 -10.40
C ARG A 31 -8.72 -3.41 -9.15
N TRP A 32 -7.43 -3.20 -9.10
CA TRP A 32 -6.58 -3.58 -7.96
C TRP A 32 -6.98 -2.90 -6.63
N ASP A 33 -7.62 -1.74 -6.68
CA ASP A 33 -8.00 -0.93 -5.53
C ASP A 33 -9.41 -1.23 -5.00
N ALA A 34 -10.22 -2.00 -5.74
CA ALA A 34 -11.62 -2.24 -5.37
C ALA A 34 -11.79 -2.91 -3.99
N ALA A 35 -10.91 -3.86 -3.65
CA ALA A 35 -10.95 -4.53 -2.35
C ALA A 35 -10.48 -3.65 -1.18
N PHE A 36 -10.12 -2.40 -1.42
CA PHE A 36 -9.59 -1.46 -0.42
C PHE A 36 -10.32 -0.12 -0.44
N ASP A 37 -11.45 -0.03 -1.13
CA ASP A 37 -12.29 1.15 -1.19
C ASP A 37 -13.25 1.21 0.01
N TRP A 38 -13.97 2.33 0.18
CA TRP A 38 -14.92 2.53 1.26
C TRP A 38 -16.12 1.58 1.19
N ASP A 39 -16.47 1.10 0.00
CA ASP A 39 -17.57 0.18 -0.26
C ASP A 39 -17.09 -1.24 -0.60
N ASN A 40 -15.95 -1.63 -0.05
CA ASN A 40 -15.33 -2.92 -0.32
C ASN A 40 -16.10 -4.13 0.23
N ASP A 41 -17.11 -3.91 1.06
CA ASP A 41 -18.13 -4.89 1.45
C ASP A 41 -18.88 -5.46 0.24
N LYS A 42 -18.92 -4.71 -0.88
CA LYS A 42 -19.55 -5.12 -2.15
C LYS A 42 -18.58 -5.72 -3.15
N CYS A 43 -17.32 -5.86 -2.78
CA CYS A 43 -16.30 -6.37 -3.67
C CYS A 43 -16.28 -7.91 -3.66
N ASP A 44 -16.61 -8.53 -4.79
CA ASP A 44 -16.65 -10.00 -4.93
C ASP A 44 -15.28 -10.68 -4.73
N GLU A 45 -14.20 -9.92 -4.67
CA GLU A 45 -12.85 -10.42 -4.37
C GLU A 45 -12.65 -10.69 -2.88
N VAL A 46 -13.41 -10.02 -2.01
CA VAL A 46 -13.25 -10.10 -0.55
C VAL A 46 -13.96 -11.35 -0.02
N ILE A 47 -13.21 -12.23 0.64
CA ILE A 47 -13.74 -13.47 1.25
C ILE A 47 -14.00 -13.25 2.73
N PHE A 48 -13.09 -12.59 3.41
CA PHE A 48 -13.21 -12.28 4.83
C PHE A 48 -12.63 -10.91 5.13
N ALA A 49 -13.44 -10.10 5.79
CA ALA A 49 -13.05 -8.78 6.26
C ALA A 49 -13.52 -8.56 7.70
N PHE A 50 -12.82 -7.69 8.41
CA PHE A 50 -13.30 -7.12 9.67
C PHE A 50 -14.14 -5.89 9.33
N PRO A 51 -15.43 -5.91 9.63
CA PRO A 51 -16.31 -4.83 9.23
C PRO A 51 -15.99 -3.54 9.98
N SER A 52 -16.09 -2.45 9.27
CA SER A 52 -16.02 -1.10 9.80
C SER A 52 -17.27 -0.33 9.38
N SER A 53 -17.90 0.33 10.34
CA SER A 53 -19.05 1.19 10.06
C SER A 53 -19.02 2.41 10.96
N GLN A 54 -19.24 3.55 10.38
CA GLN A 54 -19.23 4.81 11.10
C GLN A 54 -20.25 4.80 12.24
N GLY A 55 -19.78 5.14 13.44
CA GLY A 55 -20.62 5.22 14.65
C GLY A 55 -20.93 3.88 15.31
N GLU A 56 -20.63 2.75 14.69
CA GLU A 56 -20.96 1.41 15.21
C GLU A 56 -19.75 0.56 15.56
N THR A 57 -18.79 0.40 14.63
CA THR A 57 -17.71 -0.57 14.78
C THR A 57 -16.32 0.06 14.85
N HIS A 58 -16.20 1.35 14.59
CA HIS A 58 -14.89 2.00 14.67
C HIS A 58 -14.48 2.25 16.12
N TRP A 59 -13.22 2.00 16.41
CA TRP A 59 -12.66 2.22 17.72
C TRP A 59 -11.87 3.53 17.76
N HIS A 60 -12.16 4.36 18.72
CA HIS A 60 -11.47 5.58 19.14
C HIS A 60 -11.58 6.79 18.22
N TYR A 61 -11.07 6.84 17.03
CA TYR A 61 -11.05 8.07 16.24
C TYR A 61 -11.38 7.87 14.77
N LYS A 62 -10.88 6.84 14.20
CA LYS A 62 -11.04 6.47 12.78
C LYS A 62 -10.53 5.04 12.71
N GLY A 63 -11.22 4.14 12.12
CA GLY A 63 -10.85 2.72 12.12
C GLY A 63 -9.35 2.45 12.05
N ASP A 64 -8.88 1.47 12.76
CA ASP A 64 -7.44 1.16 12.87
C ASP A 64 -6.75 1.01 11.51
N VAL A 65 -7.48 0.55 10.51
CA VAL A 65 -6.97 0.42 9.13
C VAL A 65 -6.51 1.75 8.56
N TYR A 66 -7.33 2.78 8.70
CA TYR A 66 -6.95 4.12 8.27
C TYR A 66 -5.69 4.61 8.97
N TRP A 67 -5.65 4.41 10.28
CA TRP A 67 -4.55 4.80 11.13
C TRP A 67 -3.23 4.11 10.75
N TRP A 68 -3.29 2.81 10.46
CA TRP A 68 -2.13 2.00 10.11
C TRP A 68 -1.66 2.21 8.66
N THR A 69 -2.54 2.64 7.79
CA THR A 69 -2.26 2.75 6.36
C THR A 69 -2.02 4.18 5.88
N THR A 70 -2.30 5.18 6.72
CA THR A 70 -2.08 6.58 6.35
C THR A 70 -0.60 6.94 6.45
N PRO A 71 0.00 7.45 5.38
CA PRO A 71 1.38 7.88 5.40
C PRO A 71 1.63 9.00 6.41
N SER A 72 2.82 8.99 7.04
CA SER A 72 3.21 10.11 7.86
C SER A 72 3.20 11.41 7.04
N LYS A 73 2.84 12.52 7.67
CA LYS A 73 2.74 13.82 7.00
C LYS A 73 1.64 13.94 5.94
N ALA A 74 0.72 12.98 5.86
CA ALA A 74 -0.42 13.08 4.94
C ALA A 74 -1.16 14.41 5.09
N ASN A 75 -1.34 14.91 6.30
CA ASN A 75 -1.96 16.22 6.57
C ASN A 75 -1.26 17.38 5.89
N ASP A 76 0.06 17.33 5.82
CA ASP A 76 0.83 18.46 5.29
C ASP A 76 0.64 18.59 3.79
N TRP A 77 0.38 17.50 3.06
CA TRP A 77 0.20 17.52 1.61
C TRP A 77 -1.25 17.34 1.16
N LEU A 78 -2.13 17.03 2.10
CA LEU A 78 -3.59 16.99 1.86
C LEU A 78 -4.31 18.21 2.44
N LYS A 79 -3.64 19.06 3.20
CA LYS A 79 -4.21 20.22 3.91
C LYS A 79 -5.11 21.10 3.06
N ASP A 80 -4.69 21.41 1.85
CA ASP A 80 -5.45 22.27 0.96
C ASP A 80 -6.62 21.54 0.29
N LYS A 81 -6.69 20.23 0.46
CA LYS A 81 -7.78 19.39 -0.01
C LYS A 81 -8.72 18.98 1.12
N LYS A 82 -8.59 19.64 2.27
CA LYS A 82 -9.44 19.38 3.42
C LYS A 82 -9.44 17.94 3.87
N CYS A 83 -8.29 17.28 3.85
CA CYS A 83 -8.13 16.04 4.57
C CYS A 83 -7.91 16.34 6.05
N LYS A 84 -8.82 15.92 6.88
CA LYS A 84 -8.60 15.95 8.31
C LYS A 84 -7.58 14.89 8.69
N GLU A 85 -6.67 15.37 9.50
CA GLU A 85 -5.78 14.61 10.37
C GLU A 85 -5.55 13.15 10.03
N GLY A 86 -4.65 12.90 9.10
CA GLY A 86 -4.11 11.58 8.88
C GLY A 86 -2.70 11.42 9.44
N SER A 87 -2.21 12.32 10.26
CA SER A 87 -0.86 12.17 10.73
C SER A 87 -0.82 11.47 12.05
N HIS A 88 -0.52 10.23 11.99
CA HIS A 88 -0.18 9.54 13.19
C HIS A 88 1.23 9.02 13.13
N ASN A 89 1.76 8.75 14.31
CA ASN A 89 3.15 8.45 14.55
C ASN A 89 3.64 7.13 13.93
N LEU A 90 2.78 6.43 13.22
CA LEU A 90 3.13 5.19 12.55
C LEU A 90 3.62 5.49 11.13
N LYS A 91 4.90 5.27 10.93
CA LYS A 91 5.62 5.58 9.70
C LYS A 91 5.94 4.29 8.97
N TYR A 92 4.99 3.79 8.21
CA TYR A 92 5.24 2.65 7.35
C TYR A 92 5.76 3.11 6.01
N SER A 93 7.00 2.76 5.74
CA SER A 93 7.59 2.88 4.42
C SER A 93 8.14 1.53 3.99
N ALA A 94 8.20 1.31 2.68
CA ALA A 94 8.91 0.18 2.15
C ALA A 94 10.41 0.30 2.47
N SER A 95 11.05 -0.81 2.86
CA SER A 95 12.48 -0.79 3.11
C SER A 95 13.24 -0.23 1.92
N PRO A 96 14.09 0.78 2.11
CA PRO A 96 14.86 1.38 1.03
C PRO A 96 15.78 0.37 0.34
N SER A 97 15.94 0.49 -0.96
CA SER A 97 16.79 -0.39 -1.74
C SER A 97 18.27 0.01 -1.72
N TYR A 98 18.56 1.28 -1.40
CA TYR A 98 19.89 1.85 -1.52
C TYR A 98 20.35 2.54 -0.24
N ASN A 99 21.66 2.48 0.01
CA ASN A 99 22.30 3.27 1.07
C ASN A 99 22.49 4.74 0.65
N PRO A 100 22.93 5.65 1.53
CA PRO A 100 23.16 7.06 1.19
C PRO A 100 24.20 7.30 0.10
N LYS A 101 25.07 6.35 -0.16
CA LYS A 101 26.05 6.41 -1.26
C LYS A 101 25.45 5.98 -2.61
N GLY A 102 24.20 5.52 -2.62
CA GLY A 102 23.56 4.96 -3.80
C GLY A 102 23.94 3.50 -4.10
N GLU A 103 24.60 2.82 -3.17
CA GLU A 103 24.92 1.40 -3.28
C GLU A 103 23.71 0.57 -2.86
N LYS A 104 23.45 -0.52 -3.58
CA LYS A 104 22.33 -1.40 -3.30
C LYS A 104 22.58 -2.22 -2.04
N TYR A 105 21.58 -2.28 -1.15
CA TYR A 105 21.60 -3.21 -0.03
C TYR A 105 21.53 -4.67 -0.50
N ASN A 106 22.23 -5.53 0.21
CA ASN A 106 22.14 -6.98 0.03
C ASN A 106 21.25 -7.57 1.13
N PHE A 107 19.93 -7.43 0.95
CA PHE A 107 18.96 -8.05 1.85
C PHE A 107 18.53 -9.42 1.31
N GLU A 108 18.41 -10.40 2.18
CA GLU A 108 17.84 -11.71 1.81
C GLU A 108 16.36 -11.58 1.44
N LEU A 109 15.64 -10.80 2.24
CA LEU A 109 14.24 -10.47 2.03
C LEU A 109 14.10 -8.95 1.97
N GLY A 110 13.24 -8.47 1.10
CA GLY A 110 12.95 -7.04 1.03
C GLY A 110 13.27 -6.40 -0.31
N MET A 111 13.55 -5.13 -0.29
CA MET A 111 13.62 -4.26 -1.48
C MET A 111 12.33 -4.31 -2.32
N PRO A 112 11.14 -4.13 -1.71
CA PRO A 112 9.87 -4.27 -2.41
C PRO A 112 9.79 -3.34 -3.63
N ILE A 113 10.33 -2.13 -3.53
CA ILE A 113 10.34 -1.18 -4.63
C ILE A 113 11.21 -1.65 -5.79
N ALA A 114 12.38 -2.24 -5.50
CA ALA A 114 13.24 -2.80 -6.54
C ALA A 114 12.57 -3.99 -7.25
N GLN A 115 11.76 -4.77 -6.55
CA GLN A 115 10.96 -5.84 -7.15
C GLN A 115 9.87 -5.26 -8.05
N PHE A 116 9.09 -4.30 -7.58
CA PHE A 116 8.08 -3.62 -8.40
C PHE A 116 8.68 -2.98 -9.66
N LYS A 117 9.85 -2.34 -9.55
CA LYS A 117 10.54 -1.72 -10.70
C LYS A 117 10.95 -2.71 -11.80
N LYS A 118 10.94 -4.01 -11.55
CA LYS A 118 11.11 -5.02 -12.59
C LYS A 118 9.90 -5.13 -13.52
N TYR A 119 8.75 -4.64 -13.08
CA TYR A 119 7.48 -4.70 -13.78
C TYR A 119 6.92 -3.28 -13.98
N PRO A 120 7.53 -2.47 -14.87
CA PRO A 120 7.18 -1.05 -15.00
C PRO A 120 5.76 -0.80 -15.53
N SER A 121 5.12 -1.82 -16.06
CA SER A 121 3.72 -1.77 -16.50
C SER A 121 2.71 -1.98 -15.36
N ASP A 122 3.16 -2.35 -14.17
CA ASP A 122 2.28 -2.53 -13.03
C ASP A 122 1.62 -1.19 -12.65
N VAL A 123 0.32 -1.14 -12.74
CA VAL A 123 -0.46 0.09 -12.50
C VAL A 123 -0.31 0.63 -11.09
N ARG A 124 0.05 -0.21 -10.12
CA ARG A 124 0.30 0.16 -8.73
C ARG A 124 1.58 0.98 -8.55
N LEU A 125 2.54 0.84 -9.48
CA LEU A 125 3.84 1.51 -9.42
C LEU A 125 3.76 3.03 -9.67
N LYS A 126 2.62 3.53 -10.07
CA LYS A 126 2.39 4.96 -10.26
C LYS A 126 2.35 5.71 -8.92
N MET A 127 2.60 7.01 -8.99
CA MET A 127 2.37 7.91 -7.86
C MET A 127 0.89 7.89 -7.47
N TYR A 128 0.63 7.82 -6.16
CA TYR A 128 -0.72 7.95 -5.63
C TYR A 128 -1.35 9.28 -6.08
N LYS A 129 -2.55 9.18 -6.57
CA LYS A 129 -3.39 10.33 -6.93
C LYS A 129 -4.84 9.99 -6.64
N ASN A 130 -5.48 10.81 -5.80
CA ASN A 130 -6.89 10.69 -5.54
C ASN A 130 -7.69 11.08 -6.77
N LEU A 131 -8.62 10.22 -7.20
CA LEU A 131 -9.50 10.43 -8.35
C LEU A 131 -10.95 10.73 -7.92
N ASN A 132 -11.19 10.93 -6.62
CA ASN A 132 -12.47 11.06 -5.94
C ASN A 132 -13.28 9.75 -5.87
N ASN A 133 -14.29 9.71 -5.00
CA ASN A 133 -15.15 8.55 -4.75
C ASN A 133 -14.34 7.28 -4.42
N GLY A 134 -13.32 7.42 -3.58
CA GLY A 134 -12.45 6.33 -3.14
C GLY A 134 -11.49 5.81 -4.20
N ARG A 135 -11.64 6.21 -5.45
CA ARG A 135 -10.80 5.77 -6.54
C ARG A 135 -9.44 6.46 -6.55
N ARG A 136 -8.42 5.74 -6.98
CA ARG A 136 -7.07 6.27 -7.07
C ARG A 136 -6.26 5.72 -8.23
N GLU A 137 -5.28 6.48 -8.65
CA GLU A 137 -4.22 6.04 -9.55
C GLU A 137 -2.95 5.79 -8.74
N GLY A 138 -2.35 4.62 -8.90
CA GLY A 138 -1.13 4.25 -8.22
C GLY A 138 -1.28 3.98 -6.72
N MET A 139 -0.30 3.33 -6.15
CA MET A 139 -0.28 2.95 -4.74
C MET A 139 0.85 3.64 -3.97
N PHE A 140 1.90 4.09 -4.66
CA PHE A 140 3.11 4.55 -4.01
C PHE A 140 3.20 6.07 -3.92
N ILE A 141 3.84 6.53 -2.86
CA ILE A 141 4.13 7.93 -2.60
C ILE A 141 5.65 8.07 -2.57
N PHE A 142 6.19 8.83 -3.51
CA PHE A 142 7.63 9.01 -3.69
C PHE A 142 7.96 10.35 -4.35
N GLY A 143 9.23 10.75 -4.27
CA GLY A 143 9.71 11.99 -4.84
C GLY A 143 9.25 13.23 -4.06
N LYS A 144 9.26 14.35 -4.72
CA LYS A 144 8.81 15.62 -4.17
C LYS A 144 7.30 15.69 -4.20
N ILE A 145 6.69 15.78 -3.03
CA ILE A 145 5.24 15.74 -2.90
C ILE A 145 4.63 17.03 -3.44
N GLN A 146 3.55 16.86 -4.20
CA GLN A 146 2.76 17.94 -4.76
C GLN A 146 1.34 17.89 -4.22
N TYR A 147 0.72 19.05 -4.14
CA TYR A 147 -0.72 19.21 -3.94
C TYR A 147 -1.29 20.03 -5.12
N ILE A 148 -2.59 20.05 -5.25
CA ILE A 148 -3.29 20.90 -6.21
C ILE A 148 -3.84 22.09 -5.44
N ASP A 149 -3.47 23.30 -5.83
CA ASP A 149 -3.97 24.53 -5.22
C ASP A 149 -5.45 24.81 -5.59
N ASP A 150 -6.00 25.87 -5.02
CA ASP A 150 -7.41 26.23 -5.23
C ASP A 150 -7.73 26.60 -6.69
N ASP A 151 -6.72 27.03 -7.45
CA ASP A 151 -6.85 27.35 -8.87
C ASP A 151 -6.66 26.11 -9.76
N GLY A 152 -6.42 24.94 -9.19
CA GLY A 152 -6.24 23.68 -9.91
C GLY A 152 -4.81 23.43 -10.39
N HIS A 153 -3.84 24.22 -9.97
CA HIS A 153 -2.45 24.07 -10.40
C HIS A 153 -1.63 23.18 -9.44
N PRO A 154 -0.74 22.32 -9.94
CA PRO A 154 0.15 21.53 -9.11
C PRO A 154 1.23 22.41 -8.48
N GLN A 155 1.32 22.34 -7.16
CA GLN A 155 2.31 23.02 -6.32
C GLN A 155 3.15 22.01 -5.57
N TYR A 156 4.43 22.30 -5.36
CA TYR A 156 5.25 21.51 -4.45
C TYR A 156 5.01 21.92 -3.01
N LEU A 157 4.86 20.93 -2.13
CA LEU A 157 4.76 21.17 -0.70
C LEU A 157 6.10 21.68 -0.17
N LYS A 158 6.12 22.94 0.27
CA LYS A 158 7.31 23.62 0.78
C LYS A 158 7.06 24.17 2.17
N ASP A 159 8.11 24.23 2.98
CA ASP A 159 8.09 24.92 4.26
C ASP A 159 8.22 26.46 4.07
N HIS A 160 8.16 27.19 5.18
CA HIS A 160 8.28 28.66 5.19
C HIS A 160 9.63 29.17 4.65
N ASN A 161 10.65 28.31 4.51
CA ASN A 161 11.95 28.66 3.91
C ASN A 161 12.04 28.24 2.43
N GLY A 162 10.94 27.80 1.83
CA GLY A 162 10.89 27.35 0.44
C GLY A 162 11.51 25.98 0.18
N ARG A 163 11.78 25.18 1.21
CA ARG A 163 12.35 23.86 1.10
C ARG A 163 11.24 22.81 0.95
N TYR A 164 11.50 21.75 0.20
CA TYR A 164 10.55 20.65 0.08
C TYR A 164 10.35 19.97 1.44
N VAL A 165 9.10 19.84 1.87
CA VAL A 165 8.74 19.19 3.15
C VAL A 165 9.02 17.70 3.07
N LEU A 166 8.68 17.09 1.93
CA LEU A 166 8.93 15.68 1.65
C LEU A 166 9.59 15.52 0.26
N ASP A 167 10.70 14.80 0.23
CA ASP A 167 11.39 14.34 -0.98
C ASP A 167 11.74 12.86 -0.76
N ILE A 168 10.75 12.00 -0.95
CA ILE A 168 10.78 10.58 -0.58
C ILE A 168 11.60 9.79 -1.58
N ARG A 169 12.61 9.08 -1.10
CA ARG A 169 13.57 8.35 -1.92
C ARG A 169 13.66 6.87 -1.56
N ASP A 170 13.97 6.06 -2.55
CA ASP A 170 14.28 4.65 -2.36
C ASP A 170 15.73 4.46 -1.84
N ALA A 171 16.10 5.25 -0.83
CA ALA A 171 17.42 5.23 -0.22
C ALA A 171 17.32 5.60 1.26
N VAL A 172 18.25 5.12 2.07
CA VAL A 172 18.37 5.58 3.46
C VAL A 172 19.08 6.91 3.49
N GLY A 173 18.53 7.85 4.25
CA GLY A 173 19.16 9.14 4.49
C GLY A 173 18.19 10.10 5.16
N LYS A 174 18.67 11.27 5.49
CA LYS A 174 17.84 12.37 5.97
C LYS A 174 17.68 13.39 4.87
N PHE A 175 16.68 13.20 4.07
CA PHE A 175 16.36 14.02 2.90
C PHE A 175 15.38 15.15 3.21
N GLY A 176 15.00 15.28 4.48
CA GLY A 176 14.08 16.30 4.96
C GLY A 176 14.66 17.71 4.91
N ALA A 177 13.81 18.66 5.19
CA ALA A 177 13.98 20.09 4.98
C ALA A 177 15.14 20.79 5.71
N THR A 178 15.85 20.13 6.58
CA THR A 178 16.98 20.71 7.29
C THR A 178 18.28 20.35 6.61
N ASP A 179 18.80 21.27 5.80
CA ASP A 179 20.16 21.21 5.30
C ASP A 179 20.57 19.83 4.71
N GLY A 180 19.98 19.51 3.56
CA GLY A 180 20.23 18.25 2.83
C GLY A 180 21.70 17.96 2.51
N SER A 181 22.60 18.95 2.66
CA SER A 181 24.02 18.78 2.49
C SER A 181 24.66 17.89 3.57
N LYS A 182 24.10 17.86 4.78
CA LYS A 182 24.65 17.06 5.88
C LYS A 182 24.32 15.57 5.80
N TRP A 183 23.35 15.21 5.00
CA TRP A 183 22.83 13.84 4.97
C TRP A 183 23.37 12.97 3.86
N LEU A 184 23.73 13.57 2.76
CA LEU A 184 24.35 12.90 1.63
C LEU A 184 25.78 12.42 1.93
N ASN A 185 26.37 12.92 3.02
CA ASN A 185 27.77 12.65 3.39
C ASN A 185 27.96 11.59 4.50
N LYS A 186 26.90 11.04 5.07
CA LYS A 186 27.04 9.94 6.03
C LYS A 186 27.49 8.67 5.33
N THR A 187 28.69 8.23 5.69
CA THR A 187 29.34 7.06 5.12
C THR A 187 28.86 5.73 5.68
N GLU A 188 28.18 5.75 6.83
CA GLU A 188 27.61 4.57 7.47
C GLU A 188 26.11 4.70 7.47
N SER A 189 25.46 3.80 6.73
CA SER A 189 24.01 3.77 6.62
C SER A 189 23.46 2.58 7.35
N ARG A 190 22.80 2.84 8.45
CA ARG A 190 21.89 1.88 9.05
C ARG A 190 20.48 2.25 8.64
N LEU A 191 19.58 1.28 8.60
CA LEU A 191 18.18 1.56 8.32
C LEU A 191 17.56 2.55 9.33
N GLU A 192 17.99 2.49 10.59
CA GLU A 192 17.59 3.42 11.64
C GLU A 192 18.07 4.86 11.45
N ASP A 193 19.03 5.11 10.57
CA ASP A 193 19.50 6.46 10.24
C ASP A 193 18.58 7.21 9.26
N GLY A 194 17.55 6.54 8.75
CA GLY A 194 16.57 7.15 7.85
C GLY A 194 15.68 8.19 8.52
N ASP A 195 15.08 9.06 7.73
CA ASP A 195 14.00 9.95 8.12
C ASP A 195 12.71 9.63 7.37
N ASP A 196 11.70 10.48 7.50
CA ASP A 196 10.40 10.32 6.83
C ASP A 196 10.48 10.32 5.30
N ASN A 197 11.63 10.62 4.73
CA ASN A 197 11.88 10.59 3.30
C ASN A 197 12.63 9.33 2.85
N SER A 198 12.97 8.44 3.77
CA SER A 198 13.68 7.20 3.48
C SER A 198 12.71 6.05 3.24
N GLY A 199 12.71 5.53 2.03
CA GLY A 199 11.80 4.48 1.59
C GLY A 199 10.46 5.01 1.11
N TRP A 200 9.98 4.45 0.01
CA TRP A 200 8.68 4.83 -0.55
C TRP A 200 7.55 4.47 0.41
N MET A 201 6.63 5.39 0.58
CA MET A 201 5.40 5.13 1.30
C MET A 201 4.38 4.50 0.36
N PHE A 202 3.36 3.89 0.93
CA PHE A 202 2.26 3.32 0.15
C PHE A 202 0.92 3.65 0.81
N ALA A 203 -0.09 3.85 -0.03
CA ALA A 203 -1.46 4.08 0.38
C ALA A 203 -2.33 2.95 -0.19
N LYS A 204 -2.41 1.84 0.54
CA LYS A 204 -3.22 0.69 0.14
C LYS A 204 -4.70 1.01 0.23
N TYR A 205 -5.11 1.70 1.30
CA TYR A 205 -6.43 2.28 1.45
C TYR A 205 -6.41 3.74 1.01
N PRO A 206 -7.48 4.27 0.44
CA PRO A 206 -7.51 5.65 -0.06
C PRO A 206 -7.44 6.65 1.09
N LEU A 207 -6.94 7.83 0.77
CA LEU A 207 -6.95 8.99 1.65
C LEU A 207 -8.10 9.88 1.21
N TYR A 208 -9.09 10.06 2.06
CA TYR A 208 -10.28 10.83 1.74
C TYR A 208 -10.11 12.30 2.14
N PRO A 209 -10.64 13.25 1.35
CA PRO A 209 -10.75 14.63 1.78
C PRO A 209 -11.75 14.77 2.94
N ASP A 210 -11.66 15.87 3.69
CA ASP A 210 -12.53 16.17 4.84
C ASP A 210 -14.03 16.01 4.56
N THR A 211 -14.42 16.37 3.35
CA THR A 211 -15.84 16.28 2.94
C THR A 211 -16.31 14.83 2.78
N GLU A 212 -15.40 13.89 2.73
CA GLU A 212 -15.64 12.46 2.58
C GLU A 212 -15.04 11.67 3.76
N GLU A 213 -14.74 12.34 4.88
CA GLU A 213 -14.07 11.73 6.03
C GLU A 213 -14.81 10.50 6.54
N ASP A 214 -16.12 10.55 6.54
CA ASP A 214 -16.95 9.47 7.03
C ASP A 214 -16.80 8.18 6.21
N LEU A 215 -16.49 8.29 4.91
CA LEU A 215 -16.27 7.13 4.06
C LEU A 215 -15.04 6.31 4.46
N GLN A 216 -14.07 6.92 5.12
CA GLN A 216 -12.89 6.18 5.62
C GLN A 216 -13.26 5.18 6.72
N LEU A 217 -14.33 5.45 7.42
CA LEU A 217 -14.84 4.62 8.51
C LEU A 217 -15.71 3.47 8.01
N GLU A 218 -16.09 3.51 6.75
CA GLU A 218 -16.87 2.47 6.10
C GLU A 218 -15.99 1.40 5.41
N ALA A 219 -14.70 1.67 5.22
CA ALA A 219 -13.80 0.70 4.58
C ALA A 219 -13.50 -0.45 5.52
N ASP A 220 -13.90 -1.65 5.15
CA ASP A 220 -13.60 -2.87 5.88
C ASP A 220 -12.12 -3.24 5.79
N TYR A 221 -11.57 -3.79 6.86
CA TYR A 221 -10.24 -4.39 6.81
C TYR A 221 -10.29 -5.74 6.13
N CYS A 222 -9.82 -5.77 4.90
CA CYS A 222 -9.79 -6.97 4.09
C CYS A 222 -8.66 -7.90 4.53
N GLU A 223 -9.01 -8.98 5.23
CA GLU A 223 -8.06 -9.98 5.75
C GLU A 223 -7.76 -11.05 4.72
N ILE A 224 -8.79 -11.63 4.09
CA ILE A 224 -8.63 -12.69 3.10
C ILE A 224 -9.32 -12.31 1.79
N ARG A 225 -8.58 -12.39 0.70
CA ARG A 225 -9.09 -12.14 -0.66
C ARG A 225 -8.86 -13.34 -1.57
N LEU A 226 -9.63 -13.40 -2.64
CA LEU A 226 -9.51 -14.45 -3.64
C LEU A 226 -8.09 -14.62 -4.23
N PRO A 227 -7.30 -13.55 -4.50
CA PRO A 227 -5.91 -13.72 -4.94
C PRO A 227 -5.05 -14.59 -4.01
N GLU A 228 -5.24 -14.50 -2.70
CA GLU A 228 -4.49 -15.33 -1.75
C GLU A 228 -4.84 -16.82 -1.91
N ILE A 229 -6.11 -17.11 -2.13
CA ILE A 229 -6.58 -18.48 -2.37
C ILE A 229 -6.00 -19.03 -3.69
N ILE A 230 -6.00 -18.20 -4.73
CA ILE A 230 -5.43 -18.55 -6.05
C ILE A 230 -3.93 -18.83 -5.92
N TYR A 231 -3.19 -17.97 -5.20
CA TYR A 231 -1.75 -18.17 -4.97
C TYR A 231 -1.47 -19.44 -4.16
N SER A 232 -2.25 -19.71 -3.12
CA SER A 232 -2.14 -20.92 -2.32
C SER A 232 -2.39 -22.18 -3.17
N LEU A 233 -3.39 -22.14 -4.04
CA LEU A 233 -3.66 -23.25 -4.97
C LEU A 233 -2.53 -23.41 -5.99
N ALA A 234 -2.02 -22.31 -6.54
CA ALA A 234 -0.89 -22.34 -7.47
C ALA A 234 0.36 -22.95 -6.82
N GLU A 235 0.65 -22.62 -5.57
CA GLU A 235 1.72 -23.25 -4.81
C GLU A 235 1.51 -24.75 -4.64
N CYS A 236 0.31 -25.18 -4.26
CA CYS A 236 -0.02 -26.60 -4.14
C CYS A 236 0.21 -27.36 -5.46
N LYS A 237 -0.22 -26.78 -6.59
CA LYS A 237 0.01 -27.37 -7.92
C LYS A 237 1.49 -27.47 -8.27
N LEU A 238 2.23 -26.39 -8.01
CA LEU A 238 3.68 -26.35 -8.27
C LEU A 238 4.43 -27.41 -7.46
N ARG A 239 4.11 -27.56 -6.18
CA ARG A 239 4.73 -28.56 -5.30
C ARG A 239 4.42 -30.01 -5.70
N LYS A 240 3.33 -30.21 -6.40
CA LYS A 240 2.96 -31.50 -7.03
C LYS A 240 3.60 -31.70 -8.40
N GLY A 241 4.40 -30.75 -8.91
CA GLY A 241 5.05 -30.81 -10.21
C GLY A 241 4.20 -30.30 -11.38
N ASP A 242 2.99 -29.78 -11.11
CA ASP A 242 2.11 -29.22 -12.16
C ASP A 242 2.36 -27.71 -12.32
N ALA A 243 3.50 -27.36 -12.86
CA ALA A 243 3.90 -25.99 -13.13
C ALA A 243 2.98 -25.28 -14.16
N THR A 244 2.39 -26.07 -15.07
CA THR A 244 1.49 -25.51 -16.10
C THR A 244 0.21 -24.96 -15.48
N THR A 245 -0.44 -25.74 -14.62
CA THR A 245 -1.64 -25.28 -13.91
C THR A 245 -1.31 -24.15 -12.94
N ALA A 246 -0.20 -24.24 -12.22
CA ALA A 246 0.27 -23.16 -11.34
C ALA A 246 0.42 -21.84 -12.10
N GLY A 247 1.06 -21.85 -13.27
CA GLY A 247 1.20 -20.66 -14.12
C GLY A 247 -0.14 -20.11 -14.61
N LYS A 248 -1.11 -20.96 -14.96
CA LYS A 248 -2.46 -20.50 -15.34
C LYS A 248 -3.18 -19.81 -14.19
N LEU A 249 -3.06 -20.34 -12.97
CA LEU A 249 -3.65 -19.74 -11.77
C LEU A 249 -3.03 -18.37 -11.48
N LEU A 250 -1.71 -18.23 -11.56
CA LEU A 250 -1.02 -16.96 -11.36
C LEU A 250 -1.44 -15.88 -12.38
N ASN A 251 -1.84 -16.26 -13.57
CA ASN A 251 -2.32 -15.32 -14.60
C ASN A 251 -3.79 -14.90 -14.41
N MET A 252 -4.48 -15.41 -13.40
CA MET A 252 -5.85 -14.98 -13.08
C MET A 252 -5.91 -13.71 -12.25
N VAL A 253 -4.77 -13.28 -11.69
CA VAL A 253 -4.65 -12.15 -10.73
C VAL A 253 -3.85 -10.99 -11.32
#